data_be4093cff6577433301bf66b595bcec4
#
_entry.id   be4093cff6577433301bf66b595bcec4
#
_cell.length_a   1.000
_cell.length_b   1.000
_cell.length_c   1.000
_cell.angle_alpha   90.00
_cell.angle_beta   90.00
_cell.angle_gamma   90.00
#
_symmetry.space_group_name_H-M   'P 1'
#
loop_
_entity.id
_entity.type
_entity.pdbx_description
1 polymer ?
#
loop_
_entity_poly.entity_id
_entity_poly.type
_entity_poly.pdbx_seq_one_letter_code
_entity_poly.pdbx_strand_id
1 'polypeptide(L)' 'MCKKQSDNWRRKLTTTWRSLNSQLSRLSEEEVLRLLNEERAGANRVSMLQRLHQRYNTLRVARERLELLKGATQ' A
#
# COMPACT_ATOMS: atom_id res chain seq x y z
N MET A 1 -16.98 3.87 17.89
CA MET A 1 -16.21 5.10 18.00
C MET A 1 -14.83 4.98 17.38
N CYS A 2 -14.10 3.93 17.75
CA CYS A 2 -12.78 3.72 17.15
C CYS A 2 -12.85 3.53 15.64
N LYS A 3 -13.93 2.97 15.16
CA LYS A 3 -14.10 2.75 13.72
C LYS A 3 -14.10 4.05 12.94
N LYS A 4 -14.71 5.10 13.51
CA LYS A 4 -14.75 6.38 12.82
C LYS A 4 -13.37 6.97 12.65
N GLN A 5 -12.53 6.85 13.67
CA GLN A 5 -11.17 7.36 13.56
C GLN A 5 -10.36 6.59 12.54
N SER A 6 -10.52 5.26 12.52
CA SER A 6 -9.84 4.45 11.53
C SER A 6 -10.29 4.81 10.12
N ASP A 7 -11.59 5.01 9.94
CA ASP A 7 -12.11 5.39 8.64
C ASP A 7 -11.59 6.74 8.19
N ASN A 8 -11.50 7.70 9.12
CA ASN A 8 -10.95 9.02 8.79
C ASN A 8 -9.49 8.93 8.38
N TRP A 9 -8.73 8.11 9.08
CA TRP A 9 -7.33 7.91 8.74
C TRP A 9 -7.18 7.36 7.33
N ARG A 10 -7.98 6.37 6.99
CA ARG A 10 -7.92 5.77 5.65
C ARG A 10 -8.34 6.76 4.58
N ARG A 11 -9.36 7.56 4.87
CA ARG A 11 -9.79 8.57 3.90
C ARG A 11 -8.69 9.57 3.63
N LYS A 12 -7.97 9.98 4.65
CA LYS A 12 -6.87 10.92 4.45
C LYS A 12 -5.80 10.34 3.54
N LEU A 13 -5.51 9.06 3.72
CA LEU A 13 -4.48 8.42 2.91
C LEU A 13 -4.88 8.30 1.44
N THR A 14 -6.18 8.08 1.18
CA THR A 14 -6.64 7.79 -0.17
C THR A 14 -7.44 8.92 -0.79
N THR A 15 -7.65 10.03 -0.08
CA THR A 15 -8.47 11.13 -0.56
C THR A 15 -7.83 11.84 -1.74
N THR A 16 -6.55 12.14 -1.65
CA THR A 16 -5.85 12.85 -2.71
C THR A 16 -4.62 12.08 -3.14
N TRP A 17 -4.26 12.28 -4.40
CA TRP A 17 -3.05 11.69 -4.97
C TRP A 17 -1.80 12.12 -4.21
N ARG A 18 -1.75 13.40 -3.84
CA ARG A 18 -0.59 13.95 -3.13
C ARG A 18 -0.44 13.32 -1.75
N SER A 19 -1.55 13.19 -1.02
CA SER A 19 -1.52 12.57 0.31
C SER A 19 -1.05 11.13 0.21
N LEU A 20 -1.58 10.38 -0.74
CA LEU A 20 -1.20 8.99 -0.92
C LEU A 20 0.29 8.87 -1.20
N ASN A 21 0.80 9.64 -2.14
CA ASN A 21 2.21 9.56 -2.49
C ASN A 21 3.13 9.91 -1.34
N SER A 22 2.77 10.88 -0.53
CA SER A 22 3.62 11.27 0.59
C SER A 22 3.65 10.20 1.69
N GLN A 23 2.62 9.36 1.77
CA GLN A 23 2.55 8.32 2.78
C GLN A 23 3.12 6.98 2.31
N LEU A 24 3.10 6.72 1.01
CA LEU A 24 3.47 5.41 0.48
C LEU A 24 4.86 4.95 0.89
N SER A 25 5.81 5.86 0.97
CA SER A 25 7.17 5.48 1.32
C SER A 25 7.29 4.99 2.76
N ARG A 26 6.30 5.29 3.59
CA ARG A 26 6.30 4.91 5.00
C ARG A 26 5.47 3.67 5.28
N LEU A 27 4.70 3.21 4.31
CA LEU A 27 3.80 2.09 4.51
C LEU A 27 4.51 0.76 4.25
N SER A 28 4.16 -0.23 5.05
CA SER A 28 4.66 -1.58 4.86
C SER A 28 3.92 -2.28 3.72
N GLU A 29 4.44 -3.43 3.31
CA GLU A 29 3.81 -4.23 2.28
C GLU A 29 2.36 -4.57 2.63
N GLU A 30 2.13 -4.96 3.87
CA GLU A 30 0.79 -5.34 4.32
C GLU A 30 -0.17 -4.15 4.32
N GLU A 31 0.33 -2.99 4.73
CA GLU A 31 -0.50 -1.80 4.75
C GLU A 31 -0.87 -1.35 3.34
N VAL A 32 0.07 -1.42 2.43
CA VAL A 32 -0.21 -1.07 1.03
C VAL A 32 -1.23 -2.03 0.44
N LEU A 33 -1.08 -3.32 0.71
CA LEU A 33 -2.04 -4.31 0.23
C LEU A 33 -3.44 -4.05 0.78
N ARG A 34 -3.51 -3.69 2.05
CA ARG A 34 -4.80 -3.38 2.67
C ARG A 34 -5.46 -2.18 2.00
N LEU A 35 -4.69 -1.13 1.76
CA LEU A 35 -5.22 0.05 1.08
C LEU A 35 -5.66 -0.27 -0.35
N LEU A 36 -4.89 -1.10 -1.03
CA LEU A 36 -5.25 -1.53 -2.38
C LEU A 36 -6.59 -2.27 -2.38
N ASN A 37 -6.77 -3.19 -1.45
CA ASN A 37 -8.01 -3.93 -1.36
C ASN A 37 -9.20 -3.04 -1.01
N GLU A 38 -8.98 -2.06 -0.15
CA GLU A 38 -10.02 -1.11 0.20
C GLU A 38 -10.42 -0.23 -0.98
N GLU A 39 -9.43 0.17 -1.76
CA GLU A 39 -9.72 0.98 -2.95
C GLU A 39 -10.51 0.17 -3.98
N ARG A 40 -10.15 -1.09 -4.15
CA ARG A 40 -10.88 -1.98 -5.05
C ARG A 40 -12.32 -2.19 -4.63
N ALA A 41 -12.56 -2.26 -3.33
CA ALA A 41 -13.90 -2.48 -2.80
C ALA A 41 -14.72 -1.19 -2.75
N GLY A 42 -14.06 -0.03 -2.71
CA GLY A 42 -14.72 1.25 -2.53
C GLY A 42 -14.71 2.12 -3.77
N ALA A 43 -13.95 3.20 -3.73
CA ALA A 43 -13.94 4.20 -4.79
C ALA A 43 -13.45 3.67 -6.12
N ASN A 44 -12.58 2.67 -6.09
CA ASN A 44 -12.08 2.00 -7.29
C ASN A 44 -11.48 2.99 -8.31
N ARG A 45 -10.72 3.95 -7.83
CA ARG A 45 -10.11 4.98 -8.69
C ARG A 45 -8.86 4.41 -9.37
N VAL A 46 -8.83 4.48 -10.70
CA VAL A 46 -7.80 3.82 -11.50
C VAL A 46 -6.39 4.29 -11.13
N SER A 47 -6.18 5.59 -11.01
CA SER A 47 -4.85 6.10 -10.69
C SER A 47 -4.37 5.66 -9.32
N MET A 48 -5.28 5.61 -8.34
CA MET A 48 -4.95 5.14 -7.00
C MET A 48 -4.64 3.65 -7.00
N LEU A 49 -5.44 2.87 -7.74
CA LEU A 49 -5.22 1.43 -7.85
C LEU A 49 -3.85 1.14 -8.44
N GLN A 50 -3.51 1.83 -9.53
CA GLN A 50 -2.23 1.61 -10.19
C GLN A 50 -1.06 1.99 -9.29
N ARG A 51 -1.17 3.09 -8.58
CA ARG A 51 -0.09 3.55 -7.71
C ARG A 51 0.11 2.60 -6.53
N LEU A 52 -0.98 2.18 -5.91
CA LEU A 52 -0.91 1.25 -4.79
C LEU A 52 -0.35 -0.10 -5.23
N HIS A 53 -0.80 -0.59 -6.37
CA HIS A 53 -0.31 -1.86 -6.91
C HIS A 53 1.17 -1.78 -7.24
N GLN A 54 1.60 -0.68 -7.83
CA GLN A 54 3.01 -0.46 -8.16
C GLN A 54 3.88 -0.49 -6.90
N ARG A 55 3.43 0.20 -5.86
CA ARG A 55 4.18 0.23 -4.60
C ARG A 55 4.20 -1.14 -3.95
N TYR A 56 3.06 -1.84 -3.96
CA TYR A 56 2.98 -3.19 -3.41
C TYR A 56 3.97 -4.11 -4.11
N ASN A 57 4.01 -4.07 -5.44
CA ASN A 57 4.93 -4.90 -6.20
C ASN A 57 6.38 -4.59 -5.87
N THR A 58 6.72 -3.33 -5.73
CA THR A 58 8.08 -2.91 -5.39
C THR A 58 8.51 -3.51 -4.05
N LEU A 59 7.64 -3.41 -3.05
CA LEU A 59 7.95 -3.94 -1.73
C LEU A 59 8.04 -5.46 -1.73
N ARG A 60 7.12 -6.12 -2.43
CA ARG A 60 7.11 -7.58 -2.52
C ARG A 60 8.36 -8.10 -3.22
N VAL A 61 8.72 -7.49 -4.32
CA VAL A 61 9.90 -7.91 -5.08
C VAL A 61 11.16 -7.72 -4.24
N ALA A 62 11.25 -6.61 -3.53
CA ALA A 62 12.40 -6.36 -2.67
C ALA A 62 12.52 -7.43 -1.58
N ARG A 63 11.40 -7.81 -0.98
CA ARG A 63 11.38 -8.85 0.05
C ARG A 63 11.80 -10.20 -0.53
N GLU A 64 11.21 -10.54 -1.68
CA GLU A 64 11.52 -11.81 -2.32
C GLU A 64 12.99 -11.89 -2.75
N ARG A 65 13.53 -10.78 -3.21
CA ARG A 65 14.94 -10.73 -3.59
C ARG A 65 15.85 -11.00 -2.39
N LEU A 66 15.52 -10.39 -1.25
CA LEU A 66 16.29 -10.64 -0.04
C LEU A 66 16.24 -12.10 0.38
N GLU A 67 15.07 -12.71 0.26
CA GLU A 67 14.92 -14.12 0.60
C GLU A 67 15.73 -15.01 -0.34
N LEU A 68 15.73 -14.69 -1.62
CA LEU A 68 16.51 -15.43 -2.59
C LEU A 68 18.00 -15.32 -2.32
N LEU A 69 18.47 -14.12 -1.99
CA LEU A 69 19.88 -13.90 -1.69
C LEU A 69 20.30 -14.64 -0.43
N LYS A 70 19.45 -14.69 0.57
CA LYS A 70 19.73 -15.46 1.78
C LYS A 70 19.90 -16.94 1.44
N GLY A 71 19.00 -17.46 0.62
CA GLY A 71 19.10 -18.86 0.20
C GLY A 71 20.37 -19.15 -0.58
N ALA A 72 20.77 -18.20 -1.43
CA ALA A 72 21.94 -18.38 -2.28
C ALA A 72 23.25 -18.37 -1.48
N THR A 73 23.27 -17.65 -0.36
CA THR A 73 24.49 -17.56 0.45
C THR A 73 24.65 -18.69 1.44
N GLN A 74 23.65 -19.54 1.55
CA GLN A 74 23.75 -20.74 2.37
C GLN A 74 24.28 -21.90 1.54
#